data_dea49bb5a359fcf35b45115adc011815
#
_entry.id   dea49bb5a359fcf35b45115adc011815
#
_cell.length_a   1.000
_cell.length_b   1.000
_cell.length_c   1.000
_cell.angle_alpha   90.00
_cell.angle_beta   90.00
_cell.angle_gamma   90.00
#
_symmetry.space_group_name_H-M   'P 1'
#
loop_
_entity.id
_entity.type
_entity.pdbx_description
1 polymer ?
#
loop_
_entity_poly.entity_id
_entity_poly.type
_entity_poly.pdbx_seq_one_letter_code
_entity_poly.pdbx_strand_id
1 'polypeptide(L)'
;SIAYMKLLLEIGSEVDILSKQLCSIIDCNFNTEQSKMPTYCRTIDRMLPNFRNDSVIIRRKHEFTPWLKVFEHCGNQNAEYSWWQIYNGVKHNRNACEYGNLPTYKMSNQQNVLFALGALFQLEMYYLREVIKLYQLDNQIYPLQPIVSSSLFTLKSMSLYFERQTYSEYLFHDIRVRMI
;
A
#
# COMPACT_ATOMS: atom_id res chain seq x y z
N SER A 1 -15.37 -5.59 -15.05
CA SER A 1 -15.55 -7.02 -15.34
C SER A 1 -15.49 -7.85 -14.06
N ILE A 2 -15.99 -9.07 -14.09
CA ILE A 2 -15.92 -10.00 -12.93
C ILE A 2 -14.46 -10.25 -12.52
N ALA A 3 -13.55 -10.33 -13.47
CA ALA A 3 -12.12 -10.51 -13.19
C ALA A 3 -11.55 -9.33 -12.38
N TYR A 4 -11.83 -8.10 -12.76
CA TYR A 4 -11.41 -6.91 -12.02
C TYR A 4 -12.03 -6.84 -10.63
N MET A 5 -13.29 -7.27 -10.49
CA MET A 5 -13.94 -7.34 -9.19
C MET A 5 -13.22 -8.33 -8.25
N LYS A 6 -12.89 -9.53 -8.74
CA LYS A 6 -12.14 -10.52 -7.95
C LYS A 6 -10.76 -10.00 -7.54
N LEU A 7 -10.00 -9.45 -8.50
CA LEU A 7 -8.70 -8.83 -8.20
C LEU A 7 -8.80 -7.72 -7.16
N LEU A 8 -9.79 -6.83 -7.28
CA LEU A 8 -9.99 -5.75 -6.32
C LEU A 8 -10.28 -6.28 -4.91
N LEU A 9 -11.06 -7.37 -4.79
CA LEU A 9 -11.35 -8.00 -3.50
C LEU A 9 -10.10 -8.63 -2.88
N GLU A 10 -9.30 -9.33 -3.66
CA GLU A 10 -8.04 -9.93 -3.21
C GLU A 10 -7.06 -8.85 -2.75
N ILE A 11 -6.77 -7.87 -3.61
CA ILE A 11 -5.85 -6.77 -3.29
C ILE A 11 -6.32 -5.98 -2.06
N GLY A 12 -7.61 -5.63 -1.99
CA GLY A 12 -8.14 -4.86 -0.86
C GLY A 12 -8.08 -5.62 0.47
N SER A 13 -8.20 -6.95 0.45
CA SER A 13 -8.01 -7.79 1.62
C SER A 13 -6.56 -7.76 2.10
N GLU A 14 -5.59 -7.90 1.20
CA GLU A 14 -4.17 -7.81 1.54
C GLU A 14 -3.77 -6.42 2.05
N VAL A 15 -4.32 -5.36 1.44
CA VAL A 15 -4.10 -3.98 1.92
C VAL A 15 -4.62 -3.79 3.35
N ASP A 16 -5.77 -4.37 3.70
CA ASP A 16 -6.31 -4.27 5.07
C ASP A 16 -5.36 -4.95 6.08
N ILE A 17 -4.92 -6.16 5.78
CA ILE A 17 -3.99 -6.94 6.61
C ILE A 17 -2.66 -6.19 6.77
N LEU A 18 -2.06 -5.77 5.67
CA LEU A 18 -0.73 -5.15 5.67
C LEU A 18 -0.75 -3.74 6.28
N SER A 19 -1.85 -2.98 6.13
CA SER A 19 -2.03 -1.69 6.81
C SER A 19 -2.05 -1.84 8.32
N LYS A 20 -2.73 -2.87 8.81
CA LYS A 20 -2.76 -3.21 10.24
C LYS A 20 -1.37 -3.57 10.76
N GLN A 21 -0.61 -4.38 10.02
CA GLN A 21 0.75 -4.77 10.36
C GLN A 21 1.70 -3.57 10.36
N LEU A 22 1.65 -2.72 9.32
CA LEU A 22 2.46 -1.51 9.26
C LEU A 22 2.18 -0.60 10.46
N CYS A 23 0.91 -0.34 10.78
CA CYS A 23 0.53 0.48 11.91
C CYS A 23 1.06 -0.07 13.24
N SER A 24 1.06 -1.40 13.41
CA SER A 24 1.59 -2.05 14.63
C SER A 24 3.11 -1.91 14.76
N ILE A 25 3.83 -1.81 13.64
CA ILE A 25 5.28 -1.62 13.64
C ILE A 25 5.66 -0.17 13.92
N ILE A 26 4.96 0.79 13.31
CA ILE A 26 5.30 2.21 13.42
C ILE A 26 4.76 2.90 14.68
N ASP A 27 3.81 2.28 15.37
CA ASP A 27 3.20 2.81 16.58
C ASP A 27 2.96 1.70 17.61
N CYS A 28 3.78 1.64 18.65
CA CYS A 28 3.68 0.62 19.69
C CYS A 28 2.37 0.68 20.52
N ASN A 29 1.63 1.79 20.44
CA ASN A 29 0.34 1.94 21.10
C ASN A 29 -0.86 1.64 20.18
N PHE A 30 -0.60 1.14 18.96
CA PHE A 30 -1.65 0.86 18.00
C PHE A 30 -2.54 -0.30 18.45
N ASN A 31 -3.85 -0.04 18.57
CA ASN A 31 -4.83 -1.09 18.89
C ASN A 31 -5.26 -1.83 17.61
N THR A 32 -4.87 -3.10 17.52
CA THR A 32 -5.16 -3.96 16.36
C THR A 32 -6.59 -4.50 16.31
N GLU A 33 -7.30 -4.59 17.44
CA GLU A 33 -8.58 -5.30 17.51
C GLU A 33 -9.74 -4.54 16.87
N GLN A 34 -9.72 -3.21 16.96
CA GLN A 34 -10.82 -2.36 16.47
C GLN A 34 -10.41 -1.45 15.30
N SER A 35 -9.32 -1.79 14.63
CA SER A 35 -8.73 -0.93 13.62
C SER A 35 -9.45 -1.04 12.28
N LYS A 36 -9.69 0.12 11.65
CA LYS A 36 -10.31 0.27 10.33
C LYS A 36 -9.49 1.29 9.52
N MET A 37 -9.74 1.37 8.22
CA MET A 37 -9.00 2.26 7.32
C MET A 37 -8.85 3.71 7.84
N PRO A 38 -9.86 4.39 8.41
CA PRO A 38 -9.66 5.73 8.98
C PRO A 38 -8.63 5.76 10.13
N THR A 39 -8.52 4.68 10.90
CA THR A 39 -7.51 4.57 11.96
C THR A 39 -6.13 4.34 11.37
N TYR A 40 -6.02 3.48 10.34
CA TYR A 40 -4.76 3.28 9.62
C TYR A 40 -4.27 4.59 9.00
N CYS A 41 -5.15 5.31 8.29
CA CYS A 41 -4.80 6.60 7.69
C CYS A 41 -4.26 7.60 8.73
N ARG A 42 -4.92 7.76 9.87
CA ARG A 42 -4.46 8.68 10.93
C ARG A 42 -3.10 8.28 11.50
N THR A 43 -2.89 6.98 11.76
CA THR A 43 -1.62 6.47 12.30
C THR A 43 -0.50 6.64 11.29
N ILE A 44 -0.72 6.26 10.04
CA ILE A 44 0.27 6.38 8.97
C ILE A 44 0.60 7.85 8.69
N ASP A 45 -0.39 8.74 8.61
CA ASP A 45 -0.16 10.18 8.34
C ASP A 45 0.68 10.85 9.43
N ARG A 46 0.46 10.45 10.70
CA ARG A 46 1.23 10.93 11.84
C ARG A 46 2.67 10.41 11.84
N MET A 47 2.86 9.12 11.57
CA MET A 47 4.16 8.46 11.70
C MET A 47 5.01 8.50 10.42
N LEU A 48 4.36 8.60 9.27
CA LEU A 48 4.96 8.58 7.94
C LEU A 48 4.36 9.71 7.06
N PRO A 49 4.64 10.97 7.36
CA PRO A 49 3.91 12.13 6.79
C PRO A 49 3.99 12.25 5.27
N ASN A 50 4.99 11.64 4.64
CA ASN A 50 5.14 11.66 3.17
C ASN A 50 4.37 10.53 2.47
N PHE A 51 3.87 9.54 3.22
CA PHE A 51 3.27 8.32 2.66
C PHE A 51 2.12 8.62 1.68
N ARG A 52 1.14 9.43 2.10
CA ARG A 52 -0.06 9.69 1.29
C ARG A 52 0.21 10.40 -0.03
N ASN A 53 1.28 11.21 -0.07
CA ASN A 53 1.68 12.01 -1.24
C ASN A 53 2.74 11.32 -2.09
N ASP A 54 3.26 10.18 -1.65
CA ASP A 54 4.24 9.44 -2.42
C ASP A 54 3.61 8.83 -3.66
N SER A 55 4.38 8.77 -4.74
CA SER A 55 3.89 8.36 -6.05
C SER A 55 4.45 7.01 -6.44
N VAL A 56 3.61 6.22 -7.08
CA VAL A 56 3.98 4.99 -7.77
C VAL A 56 4.12 5.27 -9.27
N ILE A 57 5.19 4.79 -9.85
CA ILE A 57 5.49 4.94 -11.28
C ILE A 57 5.34 3.58 -11.96
N ILE A 58 4.50 3.49 -13.00
CA ILE A 58 4.33 2.29 -13.81
C ILE A 58 5.24 2.34 -15.03
N ARG A 59 6.02 1.28 -15.24
CA ARG A 59 6.86 1.10 -16.41
C ARG A 59 7.68 2.35 -16.76
N ARG A 60 8.10 3.12 -15.76
CA ARG A 60 8.86 4.38 -15.89
C ARG A 60 8.15 5.48 -16.73
N LYS A 61 6.82 5.41 -16.89
CA LYS A 61 6.08 6.34 -17.78
C LYS A 61 4.92 7.05 -17.11
N HIS A 62 4.17 6.37 -16.25
CA HIS A 62 2.96 6.92 -15.67
C HIS A 62 3.09 6.98 -14.16
N GLU A 63 2.94 8.18 -13.62
CA GLU A 63 3.01 8.46 -12.20
C GLU A 63 1.60 8.69 -11.64
N PHE A 64 1.30 8.15 -10.46
CA PHE A 64 0.07 8.38 -9.73
C PHE A 64 0.25 8.18 -8.23
N THR A 65 -0.62 8.79 -7.42
CA THR A 65 -0.62 8.74 -5.95
C THR A 65 -1.77 7.86 -5.47
N PRO A 66 -1.55 6.56 -5.27
CA PRO A 66 -2.64 5.61 -5.06
C PRO A 66 -3.38 5.81 -3.74
N TRP A 67 -2.73 6.42 -2.74
CA TRP A 67 -3.28 6.62 -1.41
C TRP A 67 -3.95 7.98 -1.20
N LEU A 68 -3.65 8.99 -2.03
CA LEU A 68 -4.12 10.36 -1.80
C LEU A 68 -5.63 10.44 -1.55
N LYS A 69 -6.44 9.93 -2.49
CA LYS A 69 -7.91 9.93 -2.35
C LYS A 69 -8.43 9.07 -1.20
N VAL A 70 -7.73 8.01 -0.81
CA VAL A 70 -8.08 7.19 0.36
C VAL A 70 -7.97 8.02 1.62
N PHE A 71 -6.88 8.76 1.79
CA PHE A 71 -6.66 9.63 2.94
C PHE A 71 -7.62 10.82 2.97
N GLU A 72 -7.89 11.44 1.82
CA GLU A 72 -8.87 12.53 1.69
C GLU A 72 -10.26 12.08 2.14
N HIS A 73 -10.70 10.89 1.69
CA HIS A 73 -12.01 10.35 2.09
C HIS A 73 -12.06 9.96 3.57
N CYS A 74 -10.95 9.47 4.15
CA CYS A 74 -10.86 9.21 5.60
C CYS A 74 -11.02 10.47 6.44
N GLY A 75 -10.60 11.63 5.93
CA GLY A 75 -10.77 12.95 6.56
C GLY A 75 -12.11 13.63 6.24
N ASN A 76 -12.69 13.35 5.08
CA ASN A 76 -13.93 13.96 4.61
C ASN A 76 -14.76 12.97 3.80
N GLN A 77 -15.87 12.49 4.37
CA GLN A 77 -16.74 11.50 3.71
C GLN A 77 -17.43 12.02 2.42
N ASN A 78 -17.44 13.33 2.19
CA ASN A 78 -17.93 13.93 0.95
C ASN A 78 -16.83 14.04 -0.13
N ALA A 79 -15.61 13.61 0.14
CA ALA A 79 -14.56 13.58 -0.86
C ALA A 79 -14.86 12.56 -1.97
N GLU A 80 -14.19 12.73 -3.09
CA GLU A 80 -14.31 11.84 -4.24
C GLU A 80 -13.97 10.39 -3.86
N TYR A 81 -14.74 9.44 -4.41
CA TYR A 81 -14.53 8.02 -4.12
C TYR A 81 -13.16 7.55 -4.62
N SER A 82 -12.48 6.80 -3.76
CA SER A 82 -11.24 6.12 -4.09
C SER A 82 -11.49 4.64 -4.42
N TRP A 83 -10.45 3.96 -4.90
CA TRP A 83 -10.48 2.50 -5.09
C TRP A 83 -10.86 1.74 -3.80
N TRP A 84 -10.56 2.29 -2.60
CA TRP A 84 -10.90 1.67 -1.32
C TRP A 84 -12.39 1.68 -1.03
N GLN A 85 -13.11 2.77 -1.32
CA GLN A 85 -14.57 2.83 -1.17
C GLN A 85 -15.24 1.87 -2.15
N ILE A 86 -14.72 1.77 -3.38
CA ILE A 86 -15.22 0.82 -4.38
C ILE A 86 -15.00 -0.62 -3.91
N TYR A 87 -13.83 -0.95 -3.35
CA TYR A 87 -13.56 -2.24 -2.74
C TYR A 87 -14.59 -2.58 -1.64
N ASN A 88 -14.83 -1.65 -0.70
CA ASN A 88 -15.80 -1.84 0.37
C ASN A 88 -17.24 -2.03 -0.18
N GLY A 89 -17.63 -1.23 -1.15
CA GLY A 89 -18.92 -1.38 -1.81
C GLY A 89 -19.08 -2.74 -2.48
N VAL A 90 -18.04 -3.22 -3.17
CA VAL A 90 -18.06 -4.57 -3.80
C VAL A 90 -18.11 -5.66 -2.73
N LYS A 91 -17.38 -5.50 -1.63
CA LYS A 91 -17.31 -6.47 -0.53
C LYS A 91 -18.67 -6.62 0.18
N HIS A 92 -19.33 -5.52 0.46
CA HIS A 92 -20.52 -5.49 1.31
C HIS A 92 -21.84 -5.36 0.54
N ASN A 93 -21.84 -4.70 -0.62
CA ASN A 93 -23.06 -4.33 -1.34
C ASN A 93 -22.88 -4.26 -2.87
N ARG A 94 -22.58 -5.40 -3.48
CA ARG A 94 -22.21 -5.50 -4.91
C ARG A 94 -23.23 -4.89 -5.88
N ASN A 95 -24.51 -5.03 -5.56
CA ASN A 95 -25.61 -4.66 -6.45
C ASN A 95 -26.18 -3.27 -6.13
N ALA A 96 -25.74 -2.62 -5.05
CA ALA A 96 -26.20 -1.29 -4.74
C ALA A 96 -25.68 -0.26 -5.76
N CYS A 97 -26.49 0.73 -6.02
CA CYS A 97 -26.14 1.88 -6.85
C CYS A 97 -25.68 3.06 -5.96
N GLU A 98 -24.68 2.80 -5.10
CA GLU A 98 -24.17 3.81 -4.15
C GLU A 98 -23.37 4.92 -4.86
N TYR A 99 -22.85 4.63 -6.06
CA TYR A 99 -21.94 5.50 -6.80
C TYR A 99 -22.60 6.00 -8.11
N GLY A 100 -23.73 6.67 -7.98
CA GLY A 100 -24.56 7.07 -9.10
C GLY A 100 -25.50 5.95 -9.54
N ASN A 101 -25.91 5.94 -10.80
CA ASN A 101 -26.90 4.95 -11.32
C ASN A 101 -26.28 3.60 -11.73
N LEU A 102 -25.00 3.35 -11.37
CA LEU A 102 -24.32 2.10 -11.72
C LEU A 102 -24.14 1.19 -10.51
N PRO A 103 -24.42 -0.11 -10.64
CA PRO A 103 -24.08 -1.07 -9.58
C PRO A 103 -22.60 -1.04 -9.24
N THR A 104 -22.28 -1.13 -7.95
CA THR A 104 -20.93 -1.01 -7.40
C THR A 104 -19.92 -1.94 -8.07
N TYR A 105 -20.33 -3.16 -8.44
CA TYR A 105 -19.42 -4.09 -9.14
C TYR A 105 -18.95 -3.59 -10.51
N LYS A 106 -19.70 -2.70 -11.17
CA LYS A 106 -19.30 -2.09 -12.45
C LYS A 106 -18.20 -1.06 -12.27
N MET A 107 -18.06 -0.51 -11.07
CA MET A 107 -16.96 0.40 -10.71
C MET A 107 -15.63 -0.34 -10.56
N SER A 108 -15.63 -1.68 -10.49
CA SER A 108 -14.41 -2.50 -10.54
C SER A 108 -13.87 -2.54 -11.97
N ASN A 109 -13.24 -1.46 -12.38
CA ASN A 109 -12.59 -1.27 -13.67
C ASN A 109 -11.07 -1.41 -13.57
N GLN A 110 -10.39 -1.38 -14.70
CA GLN A 110 -8.94 -1.51 -14.76
C GLN A 110 -8.23 -0.41 -13.96
N GLN A 111 -8.72 0.81 -14.00
CA GLN A 111 -8.11 1.95 -13.29
C GLN A 111 -8.13 1.73 -11.78
N ASN A 112 -9.27 1.35 -11.19
CA ASN A 112 -9.39 1.12 -9.76
C ASN A 112 -8.55 -0.08 -9.27
N VAL A 113 -8.46 -1.14 -10.09
CA VAL A 113 -7.56 -2.27 -9.80
C VAL A 113 -6.10 -1.84 -9.86
N LEU A 114 -5.74 -1.01 -10.83
CA LEU A 114 -4.37 -0.50 -10.96
C LEU A 114 -3.98 0.39 -9.77
N PHE A 115 -4.88 1.27 -9.34
CA PHE A 115 -4.67 2.10 -8.15
C PHE A 115 -4.54 1.24 -6.89
N ALA A 116 -5.41 0.23 -6.72
CA ALA A 116 -5.34 -0.71 -5.61
C ALA A 116 -4.02 -1.49 -5.58
N LEU A 117 -3.57 -1.98 -6.74
CA LEU A 117 -2.31 -2.71 -6.87
C LEU A 117 -1.09 -1.81 -6.59
N GLY A 118 -1.10 -0.56 -7.08
CA GLY A 118 -0.08 0.43 -6.74
C GLY A 118 -0.09 0.80 -5.26
N ALA A 119 -1.26 0.84 -4.63
CA ALA A 119 -1.40 1.08 -3.20
C ALA A 119 -0.82 -0.07 -2.37
N LEU A 120 -1.08 -1.32 -2.75
CA LEU A 120 -0.49 -2.50 -2.13
C LEU A 120 1.03 -2.47 -2.26
N PHE A 121 1.55 -2.25 -3.47
CA PHE A 121 3.00 -2.14 -3.71
C PHE A 121 3.65 -1.06 -2.85
N GLN A 122 3.08 0.15 -2.79
CA GLN A 122 3.59 1.23 -1.93
C GLN A 122 3.60 0.81 -0.47
N LEU A 123 2.52 0.18 0.00
CA LEU A 123 2.38 -0.27 1.37
C LEU A 123 3.42 -1.33 1.73
N GLU A 124 3.67 -2.31 0.85
CA GLU A 124 4.71 -3.33 1.00
C GLU A 124 6.10 -2.72 1.12
N MET A 125 6.42 -1.73 0.26
CA MET A 125 7.71 -1.04 0.28
C MET A 125 7.94 -0.28 1.59
N TYR A 126 6.91 0.40 2.10
CA TYR A 126 6.99 1.09 3.39
C TYR A 126 7.07 0.10 4.55
N TYR A 127 6.26 -0.95 4.54
CA TYR A 127 6.31 -2.02 5.55
C TYR A 127 7.71 -2.63 5.64
N LEU A 128 8.28 -3.04 4.52
CA LEU A 128 9.60 -3.64 4.45
C LEU A 128 10.68 -2.67 4.95
N ARG A 129 10.59 -1.38 4.59
CA ARG A 129 11.50 -0.35 5.10
C ARG A 129 11.45 -0.24 6.62
N GLU A 130 10.27 -0.22 7.21
CA GLU A 130 10.13 -0.10 8.66
C GLU A 130 10.57 -1.39 9.38
N VAL A 131 10.30 -2.56 8.82
CA VAL A 131 10.85 -3.84 9.32
C VAL A 131 12.38 -3.82 9.32
N ILE A 132 13.02 -3.39 8.22
CA ILE A 132 14.48 -3.28 8.13
C ILE A 132 15.03 -2.35 9.22
N LYS A 133 14.38 -1.21 9.48
CA LYS A 133 14.80 -0.30 10.57
C LYS A 133 14.77 -0.98 11.94
N LEU A 134 13.78 -1.82 12.23
CA LEU A 134 13.73 -2.56 13.50
C LEU A 134 14.91 -3.52 13.65
N TYR A 135 15.30 -4.21 12.57
CA TYR A 135 16.47 -5.11 12.62
C TYR A 135 17.81 -4.36 12.72
N GLN A 136 17.89 -3.10 12.28
CA GLN A 136 19.10 -2.30 12.38
C GLN A 136 19.40 -1.81 13.79
N LEU A 137 18.39 -1.72 14.65
CA LEU A 137 18.59 -1.37 16.07
C LEU A 137 19.44 -2.41 16.83
N ASP A 138 19.60 -3.62 16.28
CA ASP A 138 20.42 -4.72 16.84
C ASP A 138 21.88 -4.73 16.34
N ASN A 139 22.46 -3.57 15.97
CA ASN A 139 23.88 -3.41 15.55
C ASN A 139 24.30 -4.15 14.26
N GLN A 140 23.39 -4.54 13.41
CA GLN A 140 23.72 -5.08 12.08
C GLN A 140 23.54 -4.00 11.00
N ILE A 141 24.59 -3.72 10.24
CA ILE A 141 24.56 -2.73 9.16
C ILE A 141 23.86 -3.37 7.93
N TYR A 142 22.56 -3.23 7.86
CA TYR A 142 21.82 -3.56 6.66
C TYR A 142 21.56 -2.30 5.83
N PRO A 143 21.51 -2.37 4.50
CA PRO A 143 21.14 -1.21 3.69
C PRO A 143 19.70 -0.77 4.06
N LEU A 144 19.54 0.54 4.29
CA LEU A 144 18.30 1.19 4.75
C LEU A 144 17.09 1.04 3.81
N GLN A 145 17.24 0.30 2.72
CA GLN A 145 16.21 0.20 1.69
C GLN A 145 16.07 -1.23 1.17
N PRO A 146 14.82 -1.69 1.03
CA PRO A 146 14.58 -2.98 0.44
C PRO A 146 15.02 -2.98 -1.03
N ILE A 147 15.88 -3.90 -1.39
CA ILE A 147 16.21 -4.18 -2.80
C ILE A 147 15.08 -5.05 -3.36
N VAL A 148 13.91 -4.47 -3.51
CA VAL A 148 12.80 -5.13 -4.19
C VAL A 148 12.65 -4.46 -5.55
N SER A 149 13.00 -5.18 -6.61
CA SER A 149 12.72 -4.74 -7.97
C SER A 149 11.38 -5.31 -8.43
N SER A 150 10.42 -4.46 -8.67
CA SER A 150 9.25 -4.81 -9.46
C SER A 150 9.48 -4.42 -10.92
N SER A 151 9.19 -5.32 -11.86
CA SER A 151 9.23 -4.99 -13.28
C SER A 151 8.10 -4.03 -13.69
N LEU A 152 7.07 -3.91 -12.86
CA LEU A 152 5.87 -3.12 -13.14
C LEU A 152 5.89 -1.77 -12.44
N PHE A 153 6.22 -1.74 -11.15
CA PHE A 153 6.12 -0.55 -10.30
C PHE A 153 7.47 -0.09 -9.74
N THR A 154 7.58 1.21 -9.54
CA THR A 154 8.67 1.85 -8.81
C THR A 154 8.07 2.90 -7.89
N LEU A 155 8.54 3.00 -6.65
CA LEU A 155 8.14 4.04 -5.73
C LEU A 155 9.03 5.27 -5.93
N LYS A 156 8.44 6.46 -6.13
CA LYS A 156 9.18 7.68 -6.47
C LYS A 156 10.17 8.08 -5.39
N SER A 157 9.76 8.06 -4.14
CA SER A 157 10.63 8.40 -3.00
C SER A 157 11.84 7.48 -2.84
N MET A 158 11.75 6.24 -3.37
CA MET A 158 12.81 5.24 -3.28
C MET A 158 13.61 5.09 -4.58
N SER A 159 13.14 5.63 -5.70
CA SER A 159 13.80 5.49 -7.02
C SER A 159 15.15 6.20 -7.09
N LEU A 160 15.32 7.32 -6.38
CA LEU A 160 16.56 8.09 -6.34
C LEU A 160 17.75 7.35 -5.69
N TYR A 161 17.45 6.29 -4.95
CA TYR A 161 18.47 5.49 -4.27
C TYR A 161 18.90 4.24 -5.07
N PHE A 162 18.06 3.76 -5.97
CA PHE A 162 18.37 2.59 -6.82
C PHE A 162 19.45 2.86 -7.88
N GLU A 163 19.62 4.11 -8.32
CA GLU A 163 20.63 4.46 -9.33
C GLU A 163 22.07 4.51 -8.77
N ARG A 164 22.26 4.50 -7.44
CA ARG A 164 23.59 4.67 -6.82
C ARG A 164 24.21 3.42 -6.20
N GLN A 165 23.48 2.30 -6.12
CA GLN A 165 24.02 1.11 -5.45
C GLN A 165 23.81 -0.17 -6.26
N THR A 166 24.80 -0.49 -7.07
CA THR A 166 25.10 -1.87 -7.50
C THR A 166 25.55 -2.65 -6.27
N TYR A 167 24.63 -3.25 -5.51
CA TYR A 167 24.98 -4.13 -4.41
C TYR A 167 24.96 -5.59 -4.84
N SER A 168 26.03 -6.28 -4.44
CA SER A 168 26.31 -7.68 -4.70
C SER A 168 25.20 -8.61 -4.18
N GLU A 169 24.94 -9.67 -4.93
CA GLU A 169 23.97 -10.74 -4.69
C GLU A 169 24.13 -11.49 -3.34
N TYR A 170 25.12 -11.13 -2.53
CA TYR A 170 25.48 -11.84 -1.29
C TYR A 170 24.52 -11.63 -0.12
N LEU A 171 23.74 -10.55 -0.08
CA LEU A 171 22.85 -10.24 1.05
C LEU A 171 21.53 -11.00 1.04
N PHE A 172 21.09 -11.54 -0.10
CA PHE A 172 19.84 -12.28 -0.20
C PHE A 172 19.90 -13.71 0.35
N HIS A 173 21.08 -14.29 0.44
CA HIS A 173 21.23 -15.67 0.92
C HIS A 173 20.97 -15.79 2.44
N ASP A 174 21.39 -14.79 3.22
CA ASP A 174 21.31 -14.80 4.68
C ASP A 174 19.90 -14.49 5.22
N ILE A 175 19.13 -13.67 4.52
CA ILE A 175 17.75 -13.31 4.94
C ILE A 175 16.81 -14.50 4.74
N ARG A 176 16.97 -15.28 3.65
CA ARG A 176 16.15 -16.48 3.41
C ARG A 176 16.34 -17.58 4.45
N VAL A 177 17.52 -17.71 5.01
CA VAL A 177 17.85 -18.79 5.97
C VAL A 177 17.28 -18.51 7.36
N ARG A 178 16.90 -17.27 7.68
CA ARG A 178 16.40 -16.90 9.02
C ARG A 178 14.87 -16.68 9.09
N MET A 179 14.16 -16.82 7.95
CA MET A 179 12.69 -16.74 7.89
C MET A 179 12.00 -18.11 7.76
N ILE A 180 12.72 -19.22 7.93
CA ILE A 180 12.16 -20.59 7.97
C ILE A 180 12.20 -21.12 9.40
#